data_f5bcf420cee7087ee12b20656cd9f4d9
#
_entry.id   f5bcf420cee7087ee12b20656cd9f4d9
#
_cell.length_a   1.000
_cell.length_b   1.000
_cell.length_c   1.000
_cell.angle_alpha   90.00
_cell.angle_beta   90.00
_cell.angle_gamma   90.00
#
_symmetry.space_group_name_H-M   'P 1'
#
loop_
_entity.id
_entity.type
_entity.pdbx_description
1 polymer ?
#
loop_
_entity_poly.entity_id
_entity_poly.type
_entity_poly.pdbx_seq_one_letter_code
_entity_poly.pdbx_strand_id
1 'polypeptide(L)'
;MIKWKNNRKVFLTAIAFGTMLNPLNSSMISLALHQIQHEFGLSFTTVSWLISTFYLASAVTQPVSGRIGDHVMSRRTLFLFGLVLVAVSAICAPFAPTFAVLIVIRLLQAIGSSAIYPSGVGLIRDHVKERQASALAVLSIFASAMTALGPTLGGFLMTIGSWPAIFLVNLPFILISFFLGFSLFPKEKKKKLRIGDTVRKLDLPGMLLFTVCIVLLLSFLLSLSDGIQYVQGILCLVSAGAFIWWEHQVDEPFIQIRMFRQEKRLSLVYVQFIILNIFFYCLFFGLPSYFQDELGWRVEMTGLFMLCMSGVSIMVSPLTGKWVDRGDERHPVLASAVLMLAGASAMTFFFIPAPFWGKGLVLALLGLSYGIGNVALQAAMLKASPQQMIGTTSGLFQTCRYLGSILSSAVLGMLFGEEIAGSHFEQLGWTLIMISLVGISVSLYFSSMVRGKQTMKKAAGIK
;
A
#
# COMPACT_ATOMS: atom_id res chain seq x y z
N MET A 1 -20.49 12.47 -25.61
CA MET A 1 -19.15 12.17 -25.03
C MET A 1 -18.67 13.39 -24.26
N ILE A 2 -18.74 13.36 -22.94
CA ILE A 2 -18.26 14.45 -22.07
C ILE A 2 -16.73 14.48 -22.23
N LYS A 3 -16.18 15.59 -22.75
CA LYS A 3 -14.73 15.73 -22.94
C LYS A 3 -14.07 15.69 -21.55
N TRP A 4 -13.34 14.62 -21.22
CA TRP A 4 -12.63 14.40 -19.94
C TRP A 4 -11.74 15.59 -19.54
N LYS A 5 -11.22 16.38 -20.49
CA LYS A 5 -10.44 17.61 -20.25
C LYS A 5 -11.20 18.65 -19.42
N ASN A 6 -12.53 18.69 -19.49
CA ASN A 6 -13.35 19.64 -18.73
C ASN A 6 -13.72 19.14 -17.32
N ASN A 7 -13.50 17.86 -16.99
CA ASN A 7 -13.92 17.26 -15.72
C ASN A 7 -12.80 16.49 -15.02
N ARG A 8 -11.60 17.10 -14.92
CA ARG A 8 -10.45 16.51 -14.21
C ARG A 8 -10.82 16.00 -12.80
N LYS A 9 -11.64 16.76 -12.08
CA LYS A 9 -12.09 16.36 -10.73
C LYS A 9 -12.87 15.05 -10.78
N VAL A 10 -13.82 14.92 -11.69
CA VAL A 10 -14.65 13.70 -11.84
C VAL A 10 -13.81 12.51 -12.31
N PHE A 11 -12.84 12.73 -13.20
CA PHE A 11 -11.88 11.69 -13.61
C PHE A 11 -11.06 11.16 -12.43
N LEU A 12 -10.51 12.06 -11.60
CA LEU A 12 -9.76 11.67 -10.40
C LEU A 12 -10.65 11.02 -9.35
N THR A 13 -11.89 11.49 -9.18
CA THR A 13 -12.86 10.89 -8.29
C THR A 13 -13.17 9.43 -8.69
N ALA A 14 -13.35 9.17 -9.99
CA ALA A 14 -13.59 7.81 -10.48
C ALA A 14 -12.42 6.86 -10.11
N ILE A 15 -11.17 7.32 -10.28
CA ILE A 15 -9.99 6.53 -9.92
C ILE A 15 -9.89 6.37 -8.41
N ALA A 16 -10.12 7.44 -7.63
CA ALA A 16 -10.01 7.43 -6.18
C ALA A 16 -11.02 6.46 -5.55
N PHE A 17 -12.28 6.47 -6.00
CA PHE A 17 -13.30 5.51 -5.52
C PHE A 17 -12.94 4.06 -5.82
N GLY A 18 -12.29 3.78 -6.94
CA GLY A 18 -11.79 2.43 -7.23
C GLY A 18 -10.59 2.07 -6.35
N THR A 19 -9.58 2.94 -6.28
CA THR A 19 -8.34 2.63 -5.56
C THR A 19 -8.49 2.55 -4.05
N MET A 20 -9.51 3.20 -3.46
CA MET A 20 -9.78 3.12 -2.03
C MET A 20 -10.41 1.77 -1.59
N LEU A 21 -10.92 0.95 -2.53
CA LEU A 21 -11.51 -0.34 -2.20
C LEU A 21 -10.52 -1.28 -1.53
N ASN A 22 -9.25 -1.26 -1.93
CA ASN A 22 -8.23 -2.13 -1.34
C ASN A 22 -7.96 -1.80 0.15
N PRO A 23 -7.63 -0.54 0.55
CA PRO A 23 -7.49 -0.20 1.95
C PRO A 23 -8.79 -0.35 2.76
N LEU A 24 -9.95 -0.09 2.17
CA LEU A 24 -11.24 -0.31 2.82
C LEU A 24 -11.43 -1.79 3.19
N ASN A 25 -11.24 -2.69 2.22
CA ASN A 25 -11.38 -4.13 2.41
C ASN A 25 -10.37 -4.73 3.39
N SER A 26 -9.16 -4.17 3.43
CA SER A 26 -8.11 -4.65 4.34
C SER A 26 -8.32 -4.19 5.78
N SER A 27 -8.92 -3.01 5.99
CA SER A 27 -9.08 -2.44 7.33
C SER A 27 -10.35 -2.90 8.07
N MET A 28 -11.43 -3.21 7.36
CA MET A 28 -12.69 -3.63 7.99
C MET A 28 -12.75 -5.10 8.38
N ILE A 29 -12.03 -5.97 7.66
CA ILE A 29 -12.18 -7.43 7.81
C ILE A 29 -11.79 -7.95 9.19
N SER A 30 -10.85 -7.28 9.88
CA SER A 30 -10.40 -7.68 11.21
C SER A 30 -11.54 -7.74 12.24
N LEU A 31 -12.54 -6.88 12.10
CA LEU A 31 -13.71 -6.88 12.99
C LEU A 31 -14.65 -8.04 12.70
N ALA A 32 -14.73 -8.51 11.46
CA ALA A 32 -15.59 -9.61 11.07
C ALA A 32 -15.05 -10.98 11.49
N LEU A 33 -13.75 -11.08 11.82
CA LEU A 33 -13.12 -12.38 12.12
C LEU A 33 -13.85 -13.15 13.21
N HIS A 34 -14.23 -12.48 14.29
CA HIS A 34 -14.91 -13.13 15.42
C HIS A 34 -16.28 -13.71 15.03
N GLN A 35 -17.10 -12.98 14.25
CA GLN A 35 -18.38 -13.51 13.79
C GLN A 35 -18.18 -14.64 12.78
N ILE A 36 -17.26 -14.52 11.83
CA ILE A 36 -16.93 -15.57 10.86
C ILE A 36 -16.40 -16.81 11.57
N GLN A 37 -15.55 -16.63 12.59
CA GLN A 37 -15.04 -17.71 13.42
C GLN A 37 -16.16 -18.54 14.04
N HIS A 38 -17.15 -17.86 14.64
CA HIS A 38 -18.29 -18.52 15.27
C HIS A 38 -19.21 -19.19 14.25
N GLU A 39 -19.52 -18.53 13.14
CA GLU A 39 -20.44 -19.04 12.12
C GLU A 39 -19.92 -20.31 11.45
N PHE A 40 -18.62 -20.38 11.17
CA PHE A 40 -18.00 -21.55 10.56
C PHE A 40 -17.36 -22.53 11.54
N GLY A 41 -17.43 -22.28 12.86
CA GLY A 41 -16.87 -23.16 13.91
C GLY A 41 -15.34 -23.32 13.83
N LEU A 42 -14.60 -22.25 13.57
CA LEU A 42 -13.17 -22.27 13.28
C LEU A 42 -12.31 -21.84 14.47
N SER A 43 -11.02 -22.19 14.46
CA SER A 43 -10.03 -21.57 15.33
C SER A 43 -9.70 -20.15 14.84
N PHE A 44 -9.22 -19.30 15.77
CA PHE A 44 -8.77 -17.94 15.43
C PHE A 44 -7.64 -17.96 14.38
N THR A 45 -6.70 -18.89 14.50
CA THR A 45 -5.62 -19.07 13.53
C THR A 45 -6.16 -19.35 12.12
N THR A 46 -7.19 -20.22 12.01
CA THR A 46 -7.79 -20.55 10.72
C THR A 46 -8.51 -19.34 10.10
N VAL A 47 -9.32 -18.63 10.87
CA VAL A 47 -10.07 -17.48 10.33
C VAL A 47 -9.15 -16.33 9.93
N SER A 48 -8.00 -16.17 10.57
CA SER A 48 -6.99 -15.15 10.25
C SER A 48 -6.42 -15.30 8.84
N TRP A 49 -6.54 -16.48 8.22
CA TRP A 49 -6.19 -16.68 6.80
C TRP A 49 -6.97 -15.77 5.85
N LEU A 50 -8.15 -15.26 6.23
CA LEU A 50 -8.88 -14.25 5.44
C LEU A 50 -8.08 -12.96 5.24
N ILE A 51 -7.30 -12.55 6.24
CA ILE A 51 -6.43 -11.37 6.14
C ILE A 51 -5.16 -11.73 5.37
N SER A 52 -4.49 -12.81 5.77
CA SER A 52 -3.20 -13.20 5.21
C SER A 52 -3.28 -13.50 3.72
N THR A 53 -4.29 -14.25 3.27
CA THR A 53 -4.49 -14.55 1.84
C THR A 53 -4.77 -13.30 1.01
N PHE A 54 -5.51 -12.34 1.56
CA PHE A 54 -5.75 -11.07 0.86
C PHE A 54 -4.46 -10.27 0.67
N TYR A 55 -3.62 -10.15 1.69
CA TYR A 55 -2.34 -9.45 1.59
C TYR A 55 -1.35 -10.17 0.68
N LEU A 56 -1.23 -11.49 0.81
CA LEU A 56 -0.37 -12.31 -0.06
C LEU A 56 -0.79 -12.18 -1.52
N ALA A 57 -2.08 -12.39 -1.81
CA ALA A 57 -2.62 -12.27 -3.17
C ALA A 57 -2.45 -10.84 -3.72
N SER A 58 -2.69 -9.82 -2.90
CA SER A 58 -2.53 -8.43 -3.30
C SER A 58 -1.06 -8.10 -3.61
N ALA A 59 -0.11 -8.54 -2.78
CA ALA A 59 1.31 -8.28 -2.96
C ALA A 59 1.84 -8.85 -4.28
N VAL A 60 1.35 -10.01 -4.69
CA VAL A 60 1.70 -10.67 -5.95
C VAL A 60 0.96 -10.06 -7.13
N THR A 61 -0.36 -9.89 -7.00
CA THR A 61 -1.21 -9.55 -8.15
C THR A 61 -1.04 -8.10 -8.60
N GLN A 62 -0.61 -7.19 -7.73
CA GLN A 62 -0.43 -5.78 -8.12
C GLN A 62 0.64 -5.57 -9.20
N PRO A 63 1.89 -6.06 -9.07
CA PRO A 63 2.87 -5.93 -10.15
C PRO A 63 2.50 -6.77 -11.39
N VAL A 64 1.87 -7.94 -11.21
CA VAL A 64 1.36 -8.76 -12.31
C VAL A 64 0.29 -8.01 -13.10
N SER A 65 -0.69 -7.41 -12.43
CA SER A 65 -1.71 -6.58 -13.06
C SER A 65 -1.11 -5.35 -13.73
N GLY A 66 -0.08 -4.75 -13.10
CA GLY A 66 0.69 -3.66 -13.68
C GLY A 66 1.31 -4.06 -15.01
N ARG A 67 1.98 -5.20 -15.08
CA ARG A 67 2.59 -5.75 -16.31
C ARG A 67 1.53 -6.01 -17.40
N ILE A 68 0.39 -6.58 -17.03
CA ILE A 68 -0.74 -6.81 -17.93
C ILE A 68 -1.24 -5.47 -18.51
N GLY A 69 -1.38 -4.44 -17.68
CA GLY A 69 -1.79 -3.09 -18.09
C GLY A 69 -0.77 -2.38 -18.98
N ASP A 70 0.53 -2.65 -18.79
CA ASP A 70 1.59 -2.03 -19.57
C ASP A 70 1.69 -2.66 -20.99
N HIS A 71 1.44 -3.99 -21.13
CA HIS A 71 1.76 -4.72 -22.37
C HIS A 71 0.58 -5.37 -23.07
N VAL A 72 -0.46 -5.80 -22.36
CA VAL A 72 -1.52 -6.68 -22.91
C VAL A 72 -2.88 -6.01 -22.98
N MET A 73 -3.35 -5.47 -21.87
CA MET A 73 -4.68 -4.87 -21.76
C MET A 73 -4.60 -3.36 -21.69
N SER A 74 -5.64 -2.66 -22.17
CA SER A 74 -5.74 -1.22 -21.90
C SER A 74 -5.94 -0.98 -20.40
N ARG A 75 -5.36 0.09 -19.86
CA ARG A 75 -5.50 0.46 -18.45
C ARG A 75 -6.94 0.67 -18.05
N ARG A 76 -7.75 1.25 -18.96
CA ARG A 76 -9.21 1.37 -18.79
C ARG A 76 -9.86 0.01 -18.61
N THR A 77 -9.58 -0.93 -19.51
CA THR A 77 -10.20 -2.26 -19.47
C THR A 77 -9.83 -3.01 -18.21
N LEU A 78 -8.54 -2.96 -17.83
CA LEU A 78 -8.03 -3.62 -16.63
C LEU A 78 -8.63 -3.02 -15.35
N PHE A 79 -8.76 -1.69 -15.28
CA PHE A 79 -9.40 -0.99 -14.16
C PHE A 79 -10.88 -1.42 -14.00
N LEU A 80 -11.63 -1.38 -15.09
CA LEU A 80 -13.07 -1.77 -15.08
C LEU A 80 -13.25 -3.25 -14.78
N PHE A 81 -12.38 -4.12 -15.32
CA PHE A 81 -12.38 -5.54 -15.01
C PHE A 81 -12.10 -5.81 -13.52
N GLY A 82 -11.13 -5.09 -12.95
CA GLY A 82 -10.86 -5.14 -11.50
C GLY A 82 -12.09 -4.78 -10.67
N LEU A 83 -12.82 -3.72 -11.03
CA LEU A 83 -14.07 -3.34 -10.36
C LEU A 83 -15.14 -4.42 -10.45
N VAL A 84 -15.29 -5.07 -11.62
CA VAL A 84 -16.25 -6.17 -11.81
C VAL A 84 -15.89 -7.36 -10.94
N LEU A 85 -14.61 -7.75 -10.85
CA LEU A 85 -14.17 -8.84 -9.97
C LEU A 85 -14.47 -8.54 -8.50
N VAL A 86 -14.20 -7.31 -8.04
CA VAL A 86 -14.52 -6.91 -6.66
C VAL A 86 -16.04 -6.92 -6.43
N ALA A 87 -16.85 -6.48 -7.41
CA ALA A 87 -18.31 -6.50 -7.30
C ALA A 87 -18.85 -7.94 -7.19
N VAL A 88 -18.39 -8.84 -8.07
CA VAL A 88 -18.77 -10.26 -8.04
C VAL A 88 -18.38 -10.88 -6.69
N SER A 89 -17.15 -10.63 -6.21
CA SER A 89 -16.70 -11.11 -4.91
C SER A 89 -17.55 -10.57 -3.76
N ALA A 90 -17.92 -9.28 -3.81
CA ALA A 90 -18.74 -8.65 -2.77
C ALA A 90 -20.16 -9.24 -2.72
N ILE A 91 -20.76 -9.53 -3.90
CA ILE A 91 -22.09 -10.13 -3.98
C ILE A 91 -22.08 -11.62 -3.58
N CYS A 92 -21.01 -12.35 -3.95
CA CYS A 92 -20.94 -13.79 -3.67
C CYS A 92 -20.55 -14.10 -2.21
N ALA A 93 -19.84 -13.21 -1.52
CA ALA A 93 -19.34 -13.47 -0.16
C ALA A 93 -20.45 -13.85 0.85
N PRO A 94 -21.61 -13.17 0.89
CA PRO A 94 -22.73 -13.54 1.79
C PRO A 94 -23.30 -14.94 1.57
N PHE A 95 -23.08 -15.50 0.39
CA PHE A 95 -23.62 -16.83 -0.01
C PHE A 95 -22.57 -17.94 0.08
N ALA A 96 -21.40 -17.68 0.69
CA ALA A 96 -20.34 -18.69 0.81
C ALA A 96 -20.81 -19.85 1.72
N PRO A 97 -20.95 -21.09 1.19
CA PRO A 97 -21.46 -22.22 1.97
C PRO A 97 -20.39 -22.79 2.92
N THR A 98 -19.12 -22.53 2.66
CA THR A 98 -17.99 -22.99 3.47
C THR A 98 -16.91 -21.92 3.55
N PHE A 99 -16.09 -22.00 4.60
CA PHE A 99 -14.94 -21.09 4.75
C PHE A 99 -13.96 -21.17 3.57
N ALA A 100 -13.73 -22.35 3.00
CA ALA A 100 -12.86 -22.50 1.82
C ALA A 100 -13.38 -21.69 0.62
N VAL A 101 -14.70 -21.69 0.39
CA VAL A 101 -15.33 -20.88 -0.65
C VAL A 101 -15.15 -19.38 -0.34
N LEU A 102 -15.31 -18.97 0.92
CA LEU A 102 -15.07 -17.59 1.34
C LEU A 102 -13.62 -17.15 1.09
N ILE A 103 -12.62 -18.02 1.34
CA ILE A 103 -11.21 -17.77 1.00
C ILE A 103 -11.03 -17.56 -0.52
N VAL A 104 -11.65 -18.41 -1.37
CA VAL A 104 -11.57 -18.25 -2.83
C VAL A 104 -12.18 -16.92 -3.27
N ILE A 105 -13.35 -16.58 -2.73
CA ILE A 105 -14.00 -15.26 -2.99
C ILE A 105 -13.09 -14.11 -2.56
N ARG A 106 -12.41 -14.25 -1.42
CA ARG A 106 -11.46 -13.27 -0.90
C ARG A 106 -10.23 -13.12 -1.79
N LEU A 107 -9.72 -14.21 -2.36
CA LEU A 107 -8.65 -14.20 -3.36
C LEU A 107 -9.09 -13.46 -4.64
N LEU A 108 -10.30 -13.72 -5.14
CA LEU A 108 -10.86 -13.00 -6.30
C LEU A 108 -10.99 -11.50 -6.02
N GLN A 109 -11.42 -11.13 -4.80
CA GLN A 109 -11.49 -9.74 -4.38
C GLN A 109 -10.11 -9.07 -4.33
N ALA A 110 -9.08 -9.77 -3.83
CA ALA A 110 -7.70 -9.30 -3.81
C ALA A 110 -7.17 -9.09 -5.24
N ILE A 111 -7.38 -10.04 -6.15
CA ILE A 111 -6.98 -9.95 -7.55
C ILE A 111 -7.64 -8.74 -8.21
N GLY A 112 -8.96 -8.58 -8.04
CA GLY A 112 -9.71 -7.46 -8.61
C GLY A 112 -9.22 -6.11 -8.09
N SER A 113 -9.13 -5.94 -6.77
CA SER A 113 -8.71 -4.68 -6.16
C SER A 113 -7.24 -4.32 -6.49
N SER A 114 -6.39 -5.33 -6.65
CA SER A 114 -4.98 -5.15 -7.00
C SER A 114 -4.77 -4.69 -8.44
N ALA A 115 -5.70 -4.98 -9.36
CA ALA A 115 -5.64 -4.49 -10.74
C ALA A 115 -5.99 -2.99 -10.86
N ILE A 116 -6.75 -2.46 -9.90
CA ILE A 116 -7.30 -1.11 -9.95
C ILE A 116 -6.21 -0.04 -9.75
N TYR A 117 -5.34 -0.21 -8.73
CA TYR A 117 -4.34 0.81 -8.38
C TYR A 117 -3.29 1.05 -9.48
N PRO A 118 -2.59 0.03 -10.01
CA PRO A 118 -1.61 0.23 -11.08
C PRO A 118 -2.23 0.83 -12.33
N SER A 119 -3.45 0.39 -12.67
CA SER A 119 -4.22 0.93 -13.81
C SER A 119 -4.61 2.39 -13.58
N GLY A 120 -5.04 2.75 -12.37
CA GLY A 120 -5.39 4.12 -12.00
C GLY A 120 -4.20 5.08 -12.05
N VAL A 121 -3.04 4.67 -11.51
CA VAL A 121 -1.79 5.44 -11.59
C VAL A 121 -1.34 5.61 -13.04
N GLY A 122 -1.45 4.55 -13.84
CA GLY A 122 -1.16 4.61 -15.27
C GLY A 122 -2.08 5.58 -16.02
N LEU A 123 -3.39 5.57 -15.75
CA LEU A 123 -4.34 6.52 -16.31
C LEU A 123 -4.02 7.97 -15.93
N ILE A 124 -3.62 8.23 -14.69
CA ILE A 124 -3.17 9.56 -14.26
C ILE A 124 -1.94 9.99 -15.05
N ARG A 125 -0.92 9.12 -15.16
CA ARG A 125 0.32 9.43 -15.88
C ARG A 125 0.07 9.77 -17.34
N ASP A 126 -0.78 9.02 -18.01
CA ASP A 126 -1.04 9.20 -19.45
C ASP A 126 -1.88 10.44 -19.75
N HIS A 127 -2.84 10.75 -18.87
CA HIS A 127 -3.88 11.72 -19.19
C HIS A 127 -3.80 13.01 -18.35
N VAL A 128 -3.13 13.02 -17.20
CA VAL A 128 -2.90 14.20 -16.37
C VAL A 128 -1.49 14.72 -16.63
N LYS A 129 -1.36 15.74 -17.50
CA LYS A 129 -0.06 16.29 -17.89
C LYS A 129 0.55 17.20 -16.82
N GLU A 130 -0.29 17.93 -16.10
CA GLU A 130 0.14 18.90 -15.10
C GLU A 130 -0.30 18.47 -13.69
N ARG A 131 0.48 18.84 -12.67
CA ARG A 131 0.16 18.61 -11.24
C ARG A 131 -0.15 17.14 -10.95
N GLN A 132 0.69 16.24 -11.43
CA GLN A 132 0.52 14.79 -11.23
C GLN A 132 0.61 14.41 -9.75
N ALA A 133 1.50 15.07 -8.98
CA ALA A 133 1.60 14.81 -7.54
C ALA A 133 0.31 15.21 -6.79
N SER A 134 -0.32 16.32 -7.17
CA SER A 134 -1.65 16.68 -6.63
C SER A 134 -2.74 15.67 -7.01
N ALA A 135 -2.65 15.06 -8.18
CA ALA A 135 -3.59 14.00 -8.58
C ALA A 135 -3.38 12.72 -7.76
N LEU A 136 -2.12 12.32 -7.51
CA LEU A 136 -1.79 11.18 -6.65
C LEU A 136 -2.17 11.45 -5.19
N ALA A 137 -2.05 12.71 -4.72
CA ALA A 137 -2.49 13.09 -3.38
C ALA A 137 -3.99 12.82 -3.17
N VAL A 138 -4.83 12.98 -4.20
CA VAL A 138 -6.27 12.60 -4.12
C VAL A 138 -6.42 11.11 -3.80
N LEU A 139 -5.66 10.24 -4.48
CA LEU A 139 -5.68 8.80 -4.21
C LEU A 139 -5.23 8.49 -2.78
N SER A 140 -4.17 9.16 -2.34
CA SER A 140 -3.65 9.02 -0.96
C SER A 140 -4.65 9.45 0.09
N ILE A 141 -5.40 10.55 -0.14
CA ILE A 141 -6.47 11.01 0.76
C ILE A 141 -7.53 9.94 0.94
N PHE A 142 -8.04 9.40 -0.18
CA PHE A 142 -9.08 8.37 -0.14
C PHE A 142 -8.57 7.08 0.52
N ALA A 143 -7.34 6.65 0.19
CA ALA A 143 -6.74 5.48 0.80
C ALA A 143 -6.55 5.64 2.32
N SER A 144 -5.98 6.76 2.77
CA SER A 144 -5.78 7.04 4.20
C SER A 144 -7.10 7.19 4.96
N ALA A 145 -8.09 7.85 4.34
CA ALA A 145 -9.42 7.99 4.94
C ALA A 145 -10.07 6.61 5.15
N MET A 146 -10.01 5.73 4.15
CA MET A 146 -10.60 4.39 4.25
C MET A 146 -9.83 3.49 5.21
N THR A 147 -8.52 3.61 5.32
CA THR A 147 -7.74 2.91 6.33
C THR A 147 -8.13 3.36 7.75
N ALA A 148 -8.27 4.67 7.97
CA ALA A 148 -8.61 5.23 9.28
C ALA A 148 -10.07 4.97 9.69
N LEU A 149 -11.00 5.13 8.74
CA LEU A 149 -12.43 4.98 9.00
C LEU A 149 -12.90 3.51 8.90
N GLY A 150 -12.08 2.63 8.32
CA GLY A 150 -12.44 1.23 8.10
C GLY A 150 -12.96 0.52 9.33
N PRO A 151 -12.24 0.53 10.47
CA PRO A 151 -12.73 -0.11 11.69
C PRO A 151 -14.06 0.46 12.19
N THR A 152 -14.23 1.78 12.18
CA THR A 152 -15.48 2.44 12.59
C THR A 152 -16.64 2.09 11.67
N LEU A 153 -16.42 2.14 10.35
CA LEU A 153 -17.43 1.74 9.36
C LEU A 153 -17.74 0.25 9.47
N GLY A 154 -16.72 -0.60 9.63
CA GLY A 154 -16.91 -2.04 9.81
C GLY A 154 -17.73 -2.36 11.06
N GLY A 155 -17.41 -1.75 12.21
CA GLY A 155 -18.18 -1.91 13.44
C GLY A 155 -19.65 -1.52 13.27
N PHE A 156 -19.92 -0.36 12.66
CA PHE A 156 -21.30 0.08 12.37
C PHE A 156 -22.04 -0.88 11.42
N LEU A 157 -21.40 -1.33 10.36
CA LEU A 157 -22.00 -2.26 9.40
C LEU A 157 -22.34 -3.60 10.03
N MET A 158 -21.51 -4.08 10.96
CA MET A 158 -21.75 -5.32 11.66
C MET A 158 -22.96 -5.27 12.60
N THR A 159 -23.32 -4.10 13.12
CA THR A 159 -24.55 -3.95 13.93
C THR A 159 -25.82 -4.01 13.08
N ILE A 160 -25.74 -3.65 11.79
CA ILE A 160 -26.92 -3.59 10.88
C ILE A 160 -27.08 -4.88 10.09
N GLY A 161 -26.01 -5.47 9.59
CA GLY A 161 -26.07 -6.55 8.61
C GLY A 161 -25.08 -7.69 8.83
N SER A 162 -24.51 -7.82 10.03
CA SER A 162 -23.50 -8.84 10.34
C SER A 162 -22.27 -8.74 9.41
N TRP A 163 -21.36 -9.74 9.41
CA TRP A 163 -20.14 -9.74 8.59
C TRP A 163 -20.35 -9.61 7.07
N PRO A 164 -21.47 -10.11 6.46
CA PRO A 164 -21.73 -9.89 5.03
C PRO A 164 -21.80 -8.41 4.61
N ALA A 165 -22.28 -7.53 5.50
CA ALA A 165 -22.37 -6.10 5.21
C ALA A 165 -21.01 -5.46 4.90
N ILE A 166 -19.92 -5.98 5.45
CA ILE A 166 -18.55 -5.53 5.17
C ILE A 166 -18.16 -5.76 3.69
N PHE A 167 -18.66 -6.81 3.07
CA PHE A 167 -18.43 -7.05 1.65
C PHE A 167 -19.35 -6.18 0.79
N LEU A 168 -20.63 -6.10 1.15
CA LEU A 168 -21.65 -5.39 0.36
C LEU A 168 -21.43 -3.87 0.32
N VAL A 169 -20.83 -3.27 1.35
CA VAL A 169 -20.51 -1.83 1.39
C VAL A 169 -19.61 -1.36 0.25
N ASN A 170 -18.89 -2.27 -0.39
CA ASN A 170 -18.08 -1.95 -1.56
C ASN A 170 -18.93 -1.56 -2.79
N LEU A 171 -20.15 -2.10 -2.91
CA LEU A 171 -20.99 -1.96 -4.11
C LEU A 171 -21.30 -0.51 -4.50
N PRO A 172 -21.72 0.40 -3.59
CA PRO A 172 -21.96 1.79 -3.94
C PRO A 172 -20.71 2.46 -4.54
N PHE A 173 -19.53 2.24 -3.95
CA PHE A 173 -18.27 2.81 -4.41
C PHE A 173 -17.84 2.23 -5.76
N ILE A 174 -18.03 0.91 -5.96
CA ILE A 174 -17.78 0.24 -7.22
C ILE A 174 -18.69 0.80 -8.31
N LEU A 175 -19.98 0.93 -8.06
CA LEU A 175 -20.95 1.47 -9.03
C LEU A 175 -20.55 2.89 -9.46
N ILE A 176 -20.26 3.79 -8.51
CA ILE A 176 -19.82 5.14 -8.82
C ILE A 176 -18.55 5.12 -9.66
N SER A 177 -17.53 4.38 -9.23
CA SER A 177 -16.24 4.28 -9.95
C SER A 177 -16.42 3.67 -11.35
N PHE A 178 -17.25 2.62 -11.48
CA PHE A 178 -17.50 1.94 -12.73
C PHE A 178 -18.22 2.84 -13.75
N PHE A 179 -19.34 3.46 -13.38
CA PHE A 179 -20.10 4.30 -14.29
C PHE A 179 -19.32 5.54 -14.71
N LEU A 180 -18.61 6.18 -13.78
CA LEU A 180 -17.75 7.31 -14.10
C LEU A 180 -16.55 6.87 -14.97
N GLY A 181 -15.89 5.77 -14.63
CA GLY A 181 -14.76 5.25 -15.40
C GLY A 181 -15.18 4.77 -16.79
N PHE A 182 -16.32 4.09 -16.91
CA PHE A 182 -16.85 3.65 -18.20
C PHE A 182 -17.15 4.84 -19.13
N SER A 183 -17.67 5.94 -18.59
CA SER A 183 -18.04 7.12 -19.33
C SER A 183 -16.86 8.05 -19.66
N LEU A 184 -15.91 8.20 -18.72
CA LEU A 184 -14.89 9.24 -18.78
C LEU A 184 -13.51 8.74 -19.23
N PHE A 185 -13.15 7.47 -18.94
CA PHE A 185 -11.81 7.00 -19.29
C PHE A 185 -11.69 6.86 -20.80
N PRO A 186 -10.60 7.40 -21.36
CA PRO A 186 -10.36 7.31 -22.80
C PRO A 186 -10.30 5.87 -23.30
N LYS A 187 -10.90 5.62 -24.44
CA LYS A 187 -10.77 4.33 -25.13
C LYS A 187 -9.38 4.26 -25.75
N GLU A 188 -8.49 3.50 -25.14
CA GLU A 188 -7.18 3.22 -25.72
C GLU A 188 -7.33 2.27 -26.90
N LYS A 189 -6.59 2.52 -27.98
CA LYS A 189 -6.54 1.57 -29.11
C LYS A 189 -5.90 0.27 -28.62
N LYS A 190 -6.62 -0.85 -28.75
CA LYS A 190 -6.09 -2.18 -28.45
C LYS A 190 -4.84 -2.42 -29.28
N LYS A 191 -3.70 -2.70 -28.64
CA LYS A 191 -2.57 -3.32 -29.34
C LYS A 191 -3.03 -4.73 -29.73
N LYS A 192 -3.21 -5.01 -31.03
CA LYS A 192 -3.43 -6.36 -31.54
C LYS A 192 -2.10 -7.12 -31.40
N LEU A 193 -1.89 -7.78 -30.28
CA LEU A 193 -0.77 -8.68 -30.06
C LEU A 193 -1.16 -10.08 -30.53
N ARG A 194 -0.26 -10.78 -31.22
CA ARG A 194 -0.39 -12.23 -31.45
C ARG A 194 -0.25 -12.94 -30.11
N ILE A 195 -0.90 -14.08 -29.93
CA ILE A 195 -0.90 -14.84 -28.66
C ILE A 195 0.54 -15.15 -28.21
N GLY A 196 1.42 -15.57 -29.13
CA GLY A 196 2.84 -15.83 -28.83
C GLY A 196 3.61 -14.61 -28.34
N ASP A 197 3.39 -13.43 -28.94
CA ASP A 197 4.00 -12.18 -28.49
C ASP A 197 3.50 -11.75 -27.12
N THR A 198 2.25 -12.05 -26.82
CA THR A 198 1.64 -11.76 -25.51
C THR A 198 2.29 -12.59 -24.41
N VAL A 199 2.44 -13.90 -24.62
CA VAL A 199 3.07 -14.81 -23.66
C VAL A 199 4.52 -14.41 -23.38
N ARG A 200 5.29 -14.10 -24.45
CA ARG A 200 6.67 -13.64 -24.33
C ARG A 200 6.79 -12.33 -23.55
N LYS A 201 5.89 -11.36 -23.79
CA LYS A 201 5.88 -10.07 -23.09
C LYS A 201 5.44 -10.13 -21.66
N LEU A 202 4.66 -11.14 -21.29
CA LEU A 202 4.21 -11.33 -19.90
C LEU A 202 5.29 -11.96 -19.02
N ASP A 203 6.17 -12.80 -19.61
CA ASP A 203 7.14 -13.61 -18.87
C ASP A 203 6.46 -14.43 -17.76
N LEU A 204 5.61 -15.37 -18.17
CA LEU A 204 4.87 -16.21 -17.23
C LEU A 204 5.75 -16.97 -16.22
N PRO A 205 6.93 -17.53 -16.61
CA PRO A 205 7.83 -18.14 -15.65
C PRO A 205 8.38 -17.14 -14.64
N GLY A 206 8.77 -15.93 -15.07
CA GLY A 206 9.22 -14.86 -14.17
C GLY A 206 8.12 -14.44 -13.18
N MET A 207 6.86 -14.30 -13.65
CA MET A 207 5.70 -14.04 -12.78
C MET A 207 5.50 -15.15 -11.76
N LEU A 208 5.65 -16.43 -12.15
CA LEU A 208 5.50 -17.58 -11.23
C LEU A 208 6.62 -17.58 -10.19
N LEU A 209 7.88 -17.41 -10.61
CA LEU A 209 9.01 -17.33 -9.70
C LEU A 209 8.90 -16.15 -8.73
N PHE A 210 8.46 -14.99 -9.22
CA PHE A 210 8.15 -13.84 -8.36
C PHE A 210 7.07 -14.17 -7.33
N THR A 211 5.99 -14.84 -7.77
CA THR A 211 4.91 -15.27 -6.89
C THR A 211 5.43 -16.16 -5.77
N VAL A 212 6.19 -17.21 -6.13
CA VAL A 212 6.78 -18.13 -5.17
C VAL A 212 7.73 -17.39 -4.22
N CYS A 213 8.59 -16.52 -4.75
CA CYS A 213 9.53 -15.73 -3.96
C CYS A 213 8.80 -14.83 -2.93
N ILE A 214 7.77 -14.08 -3.36
CA ILE A 214 7.00 -13.21 -2.46
C ILE A 214 6.22 -14.02 -1.42
N VAL A 215 5.57 -15.12 -1.81
CA VAL A 215 4.83 -15.97 -0.87
C VAL A 215 5.77 -16.55 0.18
N LEU A 216 6.93 -17.10 -0.22
CA LEU A 216 7.91 -17.63 0.72
C LEU A 216 8.51 -16.53 1.62
N LEU A 217 8.81 -15.36 1.06
CA LEU A 217 9.30 -14.21 1.83
C LEU A 217 8.28 -13.77 2.88
N LEU A 218 7.03 -13.59 2.49
CA LEU A 218 5.98 -13.14 3.42
C LEU A 218 5.67 -14.21 4.46
N SER A 219 5.64 -15.51 4.08
CA SER A 219 5.46 -16.61 5.02
C SER A 219 6.62 -16.71 6.02
N PHE A 220 7.86 -16.54 5.56
CA PHE A 220 9.03 -16.48 6.44
C PHE A 220 8.97 -15.30 7.42
N LEU A 221 8.60 -14.11 6.93
CA LEU A 221 8.47 -12.94 7.79
C LEU A 221 7.36 -13.09 8.84
N LEU A 222 6.23 -13.71 8.49
CA LEU A 222 5.15 -14.00 9.43
C LEU A 222 5.55 -15.06 10.48
N SER A 223 6.41 -16.00 10.12
CA SER A 223 6.89 -17.03 11.06
C SER A 223 7.93 -16.53 12.06
N LEU A 224 8.48 -15.32 11.88
CA LEU A 224 9.50 -14.78 12.79
C LEU A 224 8.96 -14.52 14.21
N SER A 225 7.64 -14.30 14.37
CA SER A 225 7.00 -14.20 15.68
C SER A 225 7.05 -15.51 16.49
N ASP A 226 7.02 -16.64 15.78
CA ASP A 226 7.02 -17.99 16.40
C ASP A 226 8.43 -18.61 16.49
N GLY A 227 9.46 -17.85 16.07
CA GLY A 227 10.85 -18.24 16.04
C GLY A 227 11.39 -18.41 14.60
N ILE A 228 12.72 -18.45 14.48
CA ILE A 228 13.38 -18.48 13.17
C ILE A 228 13.18 -19.86 12.52
N GLN A 229 12.41 -19.90 11.43
CA GLN A 229 12.18 -21.08 10.61
C GLN A 229 13.28 -21.18 9.52
N TYR A 230 14.40 -21.81 9.84
CA TYR A 230 15.57 -21.89 8.94
C TYR A 230 15.24 -22.48 7.56
N VAL A 231 14.37 -23.49 7.48
CA VAL A 231 13.95 -24.12 6.22
C VAL A 231 13.22 -23.10 5.33
N GLN A 232 12.28 -22.33 5.89
CA GLN A 232 11.57 -21.30 5.14
C GLN A 232 12.53 -20.19 4.68
N GLY A 233 13.49 -19.79 5.52
CA GLY A 233 14.54 -18.82 5.18
C GLY A 233 15.40 -19.29 3.99
N ILE A 234 15.85 -20.54 4.01
CA ILE A 234 16.62 -21.15 2.91
C ILE A 234 15.77 -21.20 1.62
N LEU A 235 14.52 -21.65 1.69
CA LEU A 235 13.63 -21.69 0.53
C LEU A 235 13.37 -20.29 -0.04
N CYS A 236 13.24 -19.28 0.81
CA CYS A 236 13.12 -17.87 0.40
C CYS A 236 14.38 -17.42 -0.36
N LEU A 237 15.57 -17.67 0.16
CA LEU A 237 16.83 -17.30 -0.49
C LEU A 237 17.03 -18.03 -1.82
N VAL A 238 16.72 -19.33 -1.88
CA VAL A 238 16.81 -20.12 -3.11
C VAL A 238 15.82 -19.61 -4.17
N SER A 239 14.57 -19.35 -3.77
CA SER A 239 13.56 -18.82 -4.71
C SER A 239 13.92 -17.41 -5.21
N ALA A 240 14.45 -16.55 -4.34
CA ALA A 240 14.94 -15.23 -4.73
C ALA A 240 16.13 -15.32 -5.70
N GLY A 241 17.08 -16.23 -5.44
CA GLY A 241 18.20 -16.51 -6.34
C GLY A 241 17.73 -17.02 -7.70
N ALA A 242 16.79 -17.97 -7.72
CA ALA A 242 16.21 -18.50 -8.95
C ALA A 242 15.46 -17.43 -9.75
N PHE A 243 14.67 -16.58 -9.07
CA PHE A 243 14.00 -15.43 -9.69
C PHE A 243 14.99 -14.45 -10.32
N ILE A 244 16.02 -14.02 -9.56
CA ILE A 244 17.04 -13.10 -10.04
C ILE A 244 17.80 -13.69 -11.24
N TRP A 245 18.16 -14.98 -11.16
CA TRP A 245 18.85 -15.68 -12.24
C TRP A 245 17.99 -15.72 -13.51
N TRP A 246 16.70 -16.07 -13.41
CA TRP A 246 15.75 -16.11 -14.53
C TRP A 246 15.63 -14.72 -15.21
N GLU A 247 15.40 -13.67 -14.42
CA GLU A 247 15.22 -12.29 -14.91
C GLU A 247 16.45 -11.74 -15.63
N HIS A 248 17.65 -12.34 -15.40
CA HIS A 248 18.86 -11.99 -16.16
C HIS A 248 18.99 -12.71 -17.50
N GLN A 249 18.31 -13.84 -17.67
CA GLN A 249 18.40 -14.70 -18.87
C GLN A 249 17.36 -14.29 -19.95
N VAL A 250 16.23 -13.71 -19.54
CA VAL A 250 15.11 -13.41 -20.43
C VAL A 250 15.27 -12.04 -21.06
N ASP A 251 14.94 -11.93 -22.37
CA ASP A 251 15.01 -10.66 -23.11
C ASP A 251 14.00 -9.61 -22.63
N GLU A 252 12.77 -10.05 -22.32
CA GLU A 252 11.69 -9.20 -21.81
C GLU A 252 11.27 -9.66 -20.40
N PRO A 253 12.10 -9.42 -19.36
CA PRO A 253 11.87 -9.90 -18.01
C PRO A 253 10.61 -9.28 -17.39
N PHE A 254 9.96 -10.02 -16.48
CA PHE A 254 8.80 -9.54 -15.74
C PHE A 254 9.14 -8.29 -14.93
N ILE A 255 10.25 -8.34 -14.19
CA ILE A 255 10.81 -7.20 -13.48
C ILE A 255 12.22 -6.94 -14.02
N GLN A 256 12.42 -5.82 -14.68
CA GLN A 256 13.75 -5.45 -15.17
C GLN A 256 14.70 -5.14 -14.01
N ILE A 257 15.32 -6.17 -13.41
CA ILE A 257 16.27 -6.00 -12.29
C ILE A 257 17.40 -5.05 -12.66
N ARG A 258 17.85 -5.08 -13.92
CA ARG A 258 18.86 -4.15 -14.44
C ARG A 258 18.44 -2.68 -14.31
N MET A 259 17.12 -2.40 -14.41
CA MET A 259 16.57 -1.05 -14.22
C MET A 259 16.86 -0.52 -12.81
N PHE A 260 16.76 -1.34 -11.77
CA PHE A 260 17.05 -0.91 -10.39
C PHE A 260 18.51 -0.54 -10.19
N ARG A 261 19.41 -1.20 -10.92
CA ARG A 261 20.85 -0.86 -10.90
C ARG A 261 21.13 0.41 -11.70
N GLN A 262 20.43 0.63 -12.83
CA GLN A 262 20.57 1.80 -13.68
C GLN A 262 19.87 3.02 -13.10
N GLU A 263 18.63 2.87 -12.66
CA GLU A 263 17.82 3.93 -12.04
C GLU A 263 17.85 3.81 -10.50
N LYS A 264 19.02 4.03 -9.91
CA LYS A 264 19.24 4.00 -8.45
C LYS A 264 18.22 4.85 -7.67
N ARG A 265 17.71 5.92 -8.31
CA ARG A 265 16.67 6.79 -7.74
C ARG A 265 15.37 6.02 -7.45
N LEU A 266 14.94 5.14 -8.37
CA LEU A 266 13.73 4.33 -8.19
C LEU A 266 13.92 3.32 -7.06
N SER A 267 15.10 2.67 -6.98
CA SER A 267 15.43 1.73 -5.90
C SER A 267 15.39 2.40 -4.53
N LEU A 268 15.95 3.61 -4.41
CA LEU A 268 15.92 4.37 -3.15
C LEU A 268 14.49 4.77 -2.76
N VAL A 269 13.63 5.08 -3.72
CA VAL A 269 12.22 5.38 -3.46
C VAL A 269 11.50 4.17 -2.89
N TYR A 270 11.74 2.95 -3.40
CA TYR A 270 11.14 1.73 -2.86
C TYR A 270 11.64 1.43 -1.44
N VAL A 271 12.96 1.51 -1.23
CA VAL A 271 13.55 1.29 0.11
C VAL A 271 12.97 2.30 1.11
N GLN A 272 12.94 3.59 0.75
CA GLN A 272 12.37 4.63 1.61
C GLN A 272 10.87 4.40 1.87
N PHE A 273 10.14 3.88 0.90
CA PHE A 273 8.72 3.57 1.06
C PHE A 273 8.48 2.37 1.97
N ILE A 274 9.34 1.34 1.91
CA ILE A 274 9.31 0.21 2.86
C ILE A 274 9.55 0.74 4.28
N ILE A 275 10.61 1.55 4.48
CA ILE A 275 10.95 2.14 5.78
C ILE A 275 9.78 2.96 6.34
N LEU A 276 9.18 3.82 5.51
CA LEU A 276 8.02 4.63 5.88
C LEU A 276 6.84 3.75 6.31
N ASN A 277 6.59 2.65 5.60
CA ASN A 277 5.48 1.75 5.92
C ASN A 277 5.77 0.87 7.14
N ILE A 278 6.99 0.38 7.35
CA ILE A 278 7.36 -0.29 8.61
C ILE A 278 7.05 0.66 9.78
N PHE A 279 7.55 1.88 9.71
CA PHE A 279 7.34 2.89 10.74
C PHE A 279 5.85 3.14 11.02
N PHE A 280 5.08 3.39 9.96
CA PHE A 280 3.65 3.70 10.08
C PHE A 280 2.86 2.51 10.64
N TYR A 281 3.08 1.29 10.14
CA TYR A 281 2.32 0.12 10.56
C TYR A 281 2.73 -0.37 11.96
N CYS A 282 3.96 -0.15 12.41
CA CYS A 282 4.32 -0.34 13.82
C CYS A 282 3.46 0.53 14.75
N LEU A 283 3.22 1.78 14.37
CA LEU A 283 2.33 2.67 15.11
C LEU A 283 0.86 2.27 14.95
N PHE A 284 0.45 1.96 13.72
CA PHE A 284 -0.95 1.68 13.40
C PHE A 284 -1.49 0.41 14.09
N PHE A 285 -0.64 -0.62 14.26
CA PHE A 285 -0.98 -1.85 14.95
C PHE A 285 -0.59 -1.81 16.43
N GLY A 286 0.57 -1.24 16.77
CA GLY A 286 1.10 -1.28 18.13
C GLY A 286 0.40 -0.31 19.10
N LEU A 287 0.05 0.90 18.66
CA LEU A 287 -0.58 1.89 19.54
C LEU A 287 -1.98 1.48 20.04
N PRO A 288 -2.89 0.95 19.20
CA PRO A 288 -4.20 0.50 19.69
C PRO A 288 -4.08 -0.56 20.79
N SER A 289 -3.19 -1.54 20.61
CA SER A 289 -2.95 -2.57 21.63
C SER A 289 -2.42 -1.96 22.92
N TYR A 290 -1.42 -1.09 22.86
CA TYR A 290 -0.89 -0.39 24.02
C TYR A 290 -1.96 0.45 24.76
N PHE A 291 -2.80 1.17 24.01
CA PHE A 291 -3.86 1.99 24.62
C PHE A 291 -4.93 1.16 25.31
N GLN A 292 -5.29 0.01 24.76
CA GLN A 292 -6.34 -0.84 25.31
C GLN A 292 -5.81 -1.74 26.43
N ASP A 293 -4.68 -2.41 26.21
CA ASP A 293 -4.18 -3.43 27.12
C ASP A 293 -3.43 -2.82 28.32
N GLU A 294 -2.59 -1.78 28.11
CA GLU A 294 -1.79 -1.18 29.18
C GLU A 294 -2.48 0.03 29.82
N LEU A 295 -3.09 0.94 29.03
CA LEU A 295 -3.75 2.13 29.56
C LEU A 295 -5.22 1.91 29.90
N GLY A 296 -5.79 0.75 29.58
CA GLY A 296 -7.20 0.42 29.83
C GLY A 296 -8.19 1.32 29.09
N TRP A 297 -7.78 1.92 27.96
CA TRP A 297 -8.65 2.82 27.23
C TRP A 297 -9.75 2.05 26.48
N ARG A 298 -10.93 2.65 26.45
CA ARG A 298 -12.02 2.13 25.64
C ARG A 298 -11.68 2.22 24.15
N VAL A 299 -12.25 1.30 23.38
CA VAL A 299 -12.02 1.21 21.92
C VAL A 299 -12.34 2.52 21.21
N GLU A 300 -13.42 3.22 21.63
CA GLU A 300 -13.84 4.48 21.05
C GLU A 300 -12.80 5.59 21.25
N MET A 301 -12.19 5.64 22.44
CA MET A 301 -11.14 6.61 22.76
C MET A 301 -9.87 6.32 21.97
N THR A 302 -9.48 5.06 21.88
CA THR A 302 -8.36 4.60 21.05
C THR A 302 -8.57 5.00 19.61
N GLY A 303 -9.77 4.76 19.05
CA GLY A 303 -10.11 5.17 17.68
C GLY A 303 -10.01 6.67 17.45
N LEU A 304 -10.48 7.49 18.42
CA LEU A 304 -10.39 8.95 18.34
C LEU A 304 -8.93 9.43 18.29
N PHE A 305 -8.05 8.81 19.08
CA PHE A 305 -6.62 9.12 19.08
C PHE A 305 -5.94 8.72 17.78
N MET A 306 -6.29 7.57 17.22
CA MET A 306 -5.78 7.14 15.91
C MET A 306 -6.22 8.09 14.79
N LEU A 307 -7.37 8.79 14.95
CA LEU A 307 -7.78 9.87 14.02
C LEU A 307 -6.85 11.09 14.09
N CYS A 308 -6.18 11.39 15.20
CA CYS A 308 -5.18 12.45 15.25
C CYS A 308 -4.03 12.17 14.25
N MET A 309 -3.58 10.93 14.17
CA MET A 309 -2.54 10.52 13.22
C MET A 309 -3.06 10.47 11.78
N SER A 310 -4.14 9.76 11.54
CA SER A 310 -4.69 9.56 10.19
C SER A 310 -5.30 10.84 9.62
N GLY A 311 -6.01 11.63 10.44
CA GLY A 311 -6.64 12.88 10.04
C GLY A 311 -5.62 13.92 9.59
N VAL A 312 -4.53 14.10 10.32
CA VAL A 312 -3.44 15.01 9.91
C VAL A 312 -2.77 14.53 8.63
N SER A 313 -2.56 13.21 8.48
CA SER A 313 -2.05 12.64 7.22
C SER A 313 -2.95 12.98 6.03
N ILE A 314 -4.27 12.89 6.19
CA ILE A 314 -5.25 13.28 5.16
C ILE A 314 -5.15 14.76 4.84
N MET A 315 -5.12 15.63 5.87
CA MET A 315 -5.11 17.09 5.70
C MET A 315 -3.83 17.59 5.01
N VAL A 316 -2.69 16.98 5.29
CA VAL A 316 -1.41 17.41 4.70
C VAL A 316 -1.20 16.90 3.27
N SER A 317 -1.85 15.80 2.88
CA SER A 317 -1.67 15.19 1.56
C SER A 317 -1.88 16.15 0.38
N PRO A 318 -2.94 16.99 0.32
CA PRO A 318 -3.12 17.97 -0.76
C PRO A 318 -2.04 19.05 -0.79
N LEU A 319 -1.57 19.47 0.40
CA LEU A 319 -0.50 20.47 0.54
C LEU A 319 0.82 19.91 0.02
N THR A 320 1.12 18.66 0.36
CA THR A 320 2.29 17.93 -0.14
C THR A 320 2.25 17.77 -1.66
N GLY A 321 1.10 17.39 -2.21
CA GLY A 321 0.93 17.29 -3.66
C GLY A 321 1.26 18.61 -4.37
N LYS A 322 0.76 19.75 -3.85
CA LYS A 322 1.10 21.08 -4.39
C LYS A 322 2.58 21.42 -4.20
N TRP A 323 3.18 21.04 -3.08
CA TRP A 323 4.60 21.25 -2.81
C TRP A 323 5.47 20.54 -3.83
N VAL A 324 5.22 19.25 -4.07
CA VAL A 324 5.94 18.44 -5.07
C VAL A 324 5.71 18.92 -6.51
N ASP A 325 4.50 19.41 -6.83
CA ASP A 325 4.18 19.94 -8.16
C ASP A 325 4.89 21.28 -8.46
N ARG A 326 5.17 22.10 -7.43
CA ARG A 326 5.86 23.39 -7.56
C ARG A 326 7.36 23.32 -7.52
N GLY A 327 7.91 22.26 -6.92
CA GLY A 327 9.33 22.07 -6.73
C GLY A 327 9.81 20.69 -7.15
N ASP A 328 10.70 20.13 -6.37
CA ASP A 328 11.10 18.74 -6.51
C ASP A 328 10.69 17.92 -5.27
N GLU A 329 10.67 16.62 -5.43
CA GLU A 329 10.29 15.68 -4.38
C GLU A 329 11.33 15.50 -3.28
N ARG A 330 12.57 16.03 -3.42
CA ARG A 330 13.66 15.90 -2.44
C ARG A 330 13.29 16.47 -1.09
N HIS A 331 12.81 17.72 -1.10
CA HIS A 331 12.50 18.43 0.14
C HIS A 331 11.35 17.78 0.91
N PRO A 332 10.20 17.39 0.28
CA PRO A 332 9.15 16.65 0.98
C PRO A 332 9.59 15.29 1.49
N VAL A 333 10.40 14.52 0.74
CA VAL A 333 10.92 13.21 1.18
C VAL A 333 11.82 13.39 2.40
N LEU A 334 12.76 14.35 2.36
CA LEU A 334 13.64 14.62 3.50
C LEU A 334 12.84 15.16 4.70
N ALA A 335 11.90 16.07 4.48
CA ALA A 335 11.04 16.60 5.54
C ALA A 335 10.26 15.47 6.24
N SER A 336 9.71 14.53 5.48
CA SER A 336 9.05 13.35 6.04
C SER A 336 9.98 12.54 6.94
N ALA A 337 11.22 12.26 6.50
CA ALA A 337 12.19 11.49 7.28
C ALA A 337 12.61 12.21 8.56
N VAL A 338 12.82 13.53 8.52
CA VAL A 338 13.12 14.35 9.70
C VAL A 338 11.94 14.36 10.68
N LEU A 339 10.72 14.50 10.17
CA LEU A 339 9.51 14.43 10.99
C LEU A 339 9.25 13.04 11.58
N MET A 340 9.65 11.95 10.88
CA MET A 340 9.66 10.60 11.46
C MET A 340 10.54 10.56 12.71
N LEU A 341 11.77 11.05 12.61
CA LEU A 341 12.69 11.07 13.75
C LEU A 341 12.18 11.96 14.88
N ALA A 342 11.69 13.15 14.57
CA ALA A 342 11.13 14.07 15.57
C ALA A 342 9.90 13.45 16.27
N GLY A 343 9.01 12.81 15.51
CA GLY A 343 7.84 12.13 16.05
C GLY A 343 8.19 10.90 16.90
N ALA A 344 9.15 10.07 16.45
CA ALA A 344 9.64 8.93 17.21
C ALA A 344 10.31 9.37 18.52
N SER A 345 11.16 10.42 18.47
CA SER A 345 11.78 10.99 19.66
C SER A 345 10.72 11.58 20.61
N ALA A 346 9.75 12.32 20.09
CA ALA A 346 8.65 12.85 20.90
C ALA A 346 7.82 11.72 21.55
N MET A 347 7.58 10.63 20.83
CA MET A 347 6.90 9.44 21.36
C MET A 347 7.71 8.78 22.48
N THR A 348 9.02 8.60 22.29
CA THR A 348 9.89 7.92 23.26
C THR A 348 10.06 8.72 24.55
N PHE A 349 10.31 10.02 24.45
CA PHE A 349 10.69 10.82 25.61
C PHE A 349 9.55 11.59 26.27
N PHE A 350 8.50 11.93 25.52
CA PHE A 350 7.46 12.84 26.00
C PHE A 350 6.06 12.21 26.01
N PHE A 351 5.81 11.09 25.36
CA PHE A 351 4.44 10.56 25.21
C PHE A 351 3.84 10.08 26.54
N ILE A 352 4.59 9.31 27.34
CA ILE A 352 4.09 8.75 28.62
C ILE A 352 3.73 9.88 29.60
N PRO A 353 4.63 10.86 29.91
CA PRO A 353 4.30 11.93 30.86
C PRO A 353 3.38 13.01 30.26
N ALA A 354 3.13 13.02 28.95
CA ALA A 354 2.33 14.05 28.31
C ALA A 354 0.87 14.04 28.79
N PRO A 355 0.26 15.22 28.93
CA PRO A 355 -1.18 15.33 29.12
C PRO A 355 -1.92 14.82 27.87
N PHE A 356 -3.23 14.56 28.02
CA PHE A 356 -4.06 13.98 26.97
C PHE A 356 -3.92 14.69 25.60
N TRP A 357 -3.99 16.02 25.57
CA TRP A 357 -3.79 16.79 24.35
C TRP A 357 -2.36 16.70 23.79
N GLY A 358 -1.34 16.56 24.66
CA GLY A 358 0.04 16.37 24.26
C GLY A 358 0.26 15.05 23.53
N LYS A 359 -0.37 13.96 24.01
CA LYS A 359 -0.38 12.67 23.30
C LYS A 359 -0.96 12.81 21.88
N GLY A 360 -2.07 13.54 21.75
CA GLY A 360 -2.67 13.84 20.44
C GLY A 360 -1.74 14.61 19.50
N LEU A 361 -0.97 15.59 20.02
CA LEU A 361 0.01 16.33 19.22
C LEU A 361 1.16 15.45 18.72
N VAL A 362 1.67 14.52 19.53
CA VAL A 362 2.67 13.54 19.09
C VAL A 362 2.14 12.68 17.97
N LEU A 363 0.90 12.17 18.09
CA LEU A 363 0.28 11.39 17.02
C LEU A 363 0.05 12.22 15.76
N ALA A 364 -0.34 13.49 15.90
CA ALA A 364 -0.48 14.42 14.80
C ALA A 364 0.86 14.64 14.05
N LEU A 365 1.98 14.78 14.78
CA LEU A 365 3.32 14.89 14.21
C LEU A 365 3.71 13.62 13.42
N LEU A 366 3.42 12.44 13.96
CA LEU A 366 3.64 11.17 13.30
C LEU A 366 2.78 11.03 12.02
N GLY A 367 1.51 11.46 12.09
CA GLY A 367 0.62 11.52 10.94
C GLY A 367 1.07 12.50 9.85
N LEU A 368 1.60 13.65 10.26
CA LEU A 368 2.19 14.65 9.35
C LEU A 368 3.35 14.03 8.55
N SER A 369 4.25 13.32 9.22
CA SER A 369 5.38 12.66 8.59
C SER A 369 4.92 11.65 7.53
N TYR A 370 3.98 10.77 7.88
CA TYR A 370 3.46 9.75 6.96
C TYR A 370 2.73 10.37 5.76
N GLY A 371 1.87 11.37 5.99
CA GLY A 371 1.11 12.03 4.92
C GLY A 371 2.03 12.70 3.89
N ILE A 372 3.09 13.38 4.34
CA ILE A 372 4.11 13.96 3.45
C ILE A 372 4.85 12.85 2.70
N GLY A 373 5.37 11.86 3.42
CA GLY A 373 6.19 10.80 2.83
C GLY A 373 5.45 9.98 1.80
N ASN A 374 4.21 9.58 2.10
CA ASN A 374 3.40 8.76 1.20
C ASN A 374 3.16 9.45 -0.16
N VAL A 375 2.75 10.73 -0.15
CA VAL A 375 2.51 11.49 -1.39
C VAL A 375 3.81 11.80 -2.13
N ALA A 376 4.86 12.20 -1.41
CA ALA A 376 6.15 12.56 -2.01
C ALA A 376 6.84 11.36 -2.66
N LEU A 377 6.85 10.20 -2.00
CA LEU A 377 7.45 8.97 -2.53
C LEU A 377 6.64 8.39 -3.70
N GLN A 378 5.31 8.48 -3.66
CA GLN A 378 4.46 8.08 -4.77
C GLN A 378 4.72 8.94 -6.01
N ALA A 379 4.87 10.26 -5.84
CA ALA A 379 5.23 11.16 -6.92
C ALA A 379 6.68 10.93 -7.42
N ALA A 380 7.62 10.66 -6.51
CA ALA A 380 9.00 10.34 -6.85
C ALA A 380 9.10 9.03 -7.65
N MET A 381 8.33 8.00 -7.27
CA MET A 381 8.21 6.76 -8.03
C MET A 381 7.70 7.04 -9.43
N LEU A 382 6.62 7.81 -9.57
CA LEU A 382 6.04 8.11 -10.89
C LEU A 382 7.01 8.87 -11.80
N LYS A 383 7.78 9.82 -11.23
CA LYS A 383 8.81 10.58 -11.98
C LYS A 383 10.04 9.74 -12.38
N ALA A 384 10.40 8.75 -11.55
CA ALA A 384 11.55 7.88 -11.79
C ALA A 384 11.21 6.68 -12.69
N SER A 385 9.93 6.33 -12.83
CA SER A 385 9.49 5.16 -13.60
C SER A 385 9.55 5.39 -15.10
N PRO A 386 10.06 4.42 -15.88
CA PRO A 386 9.94 4.44 -17.34
C PRO A 386 8.48 4.45 -17.78
N GLN A 387 8.16 5.21 -18.84
CA GLN A 387 6.77 5.40 -19.27
C GLN A 387 6.08 4.09 -19.67
N GLN A 388 6.84 3.13 -20.17
CA GLN A 388 6.33 1.83 -20.64
C GLN A 388 6.04 0.84 -19.50
N MET A 389 6.54 1.09 -18.27
CA MET A 389 6.49 0.19 -17.13
C MET A 389 5.78 0.78 -15.89
N ILE A 390 4.98 1.81 -16.08
CA ILE A 390 4.34 2.52 -14.95
C ILE A 390 3.39 1.62 -14.18
N GLY A 391 2.67 0.74 -14.87
CA GLY A 391 1.80 -0.22 -14.22
C GLY A 391 2.60 -1.17 -13.32
N THR A 392 3.66 -1.78 -13.87
CA THR A 392 4.55 -2.69 -13.13
C THR A 392 5.22 -2.00 -11.95
N THR A 393 5.80 -0.81 -12.15
CA THR A 393 6.48 -0.07 -11.08
C THR A 393 5.52 0.41 -10.00
N SER A 394 4.32 0.87 -10.34
CA SER A 394 3.30 1.23 -9.34
C SER A 394 2.74 0.02 -8.59
N GLY A 395 2.64 -1.13 -9.25
CA GLY A 395 2.31 -2.40 -8.60
C GLY A 395 3.35 -2.83 -7.57
N LEU A 396 4.64 -2.79 -7.95
CA LEU A 396 5.76 -3.06 -7.04
C LEU A 396 5.80 -2.06 -5.87
N PHE A 397 5.49 -0.80 -6.10
CA PHE A 397 5.41 0.21 -5.06
C PHE A 397 4.38 -0.17 -3.99
N GLN A 398 3.22 -0.70 -4.39
CA GLN A 398 2.23 -1.20 -3.44
C GLN A 398 2.66 -2.52 -2.78
N THR A 399 3.40 -3.39 -3.48
CA THR A 399 4.01 -4.59 -2.84
C THR A 399 4.94 -4.17 -1.69
N CYS A 400 5.72 -3.09 -1.85
CA CYS A 400 6.55 -2.53 -0.77
C CYS A 400 5.72 -2.09 0.45
N ARG A 401 4.48 -1.64 0.27
CA ARG A 401 3.56 -1.34 1.38
C ARG A 401 3.24 -2.60 2.18
N TYR A 402 2.91 -3.70 1.50
CA TYR A 402 2.60 -4.97 2.18
C TYR A 402 3.84 -5.54 2.87
N LEU A 403 5.01 -5.46 2.24
CA LEU A 403 6.27 -5.83 2.89
C LEU A 403 6.50 -5.01 4.17
N GLY A 404 6.30 -3.70 4.12
CA GLY A 404 6.39 -2.82 5.29
C GLY A 404 5.40 -3.20 6.40
N SER A 405 4.15 -3.49 6.03
CA SER A 405 3.11 -3.91 6.98
C SER A 405 3.45 -5.25 7.67
N ILE A 406 3.93 -6.24 6.93
CA ILE A 406 4.28 -7.56 7.47
C ILE A 406 5.56 -7.47 8.32
N LEU A 407 6.56 -6.73 7.86
CA LEU A 407 7.77 -6.48 8.66
C LEU A 407 7.42 -5.76 9.98
N SER A 408 6.47 -4.82 9.97
CA SER A 408 6.03 -4.17 11.20
C SER A 408 5.37 -5.14 12.17
N SER A 409 4.56 -6.09 11.67
CA SER A 409 3.96 -7.13 12.51
C SER A 409 5.01 -8.05 13.13
N ALA A 410 6.06 -8.42 12.37
CA ALA A 410 7.17 -9.20 12.88
C ALA A 410 7.96 -8.41 13.97
N VAL A 411 8.22 -7.12 13.75
CA VAL A 411 8.86 -6.23 14.74
C VAL A 411 8.02 -6.16 16.01
N LEU A 412 6.71 -5.95 15.89
CA LEU A 412 5.81 -5.88 17.05
C LEU A 412 5.72 -7.22 17.78
N GLY A 413 5.68 -8.34 17.06
CA GLY A 413 5.70 -9.68 17.65
C GLY A 413 6.97 -9.94 18.48
N MET A 414 8.14 -9.51 17.98
CA MET A 414 9.40 -9.60 18.72
C MET A 414 9.48 -8.67 19.94
N LEU A 415 8.82 -7.49 19.87
CA LEU A 415 8.89 -6.49 20.94
C LEU A 415 7.85 -6.74 22.04
N PHE A 416 6.62 -7.05 21.66
CA PHE A 416 5.51 -7.18 22.60
C PHE A 416 5.36 -8.60 23.19
N GLY A 417 5.79 -9.64 22.45
CA GLY A 417 5.65 -11.03 22.90
C GLY A 417 4.20 -11.40 23.20
N GLU A 418 3.98 -12.09 24.35
CA GLU A 418 2.64 -12.47 24.82
C GLU A 418 1.98 -11.41 25.72
N GLU A 419 2.77 -10.49 26.32
CA GLU A 419 2.28 -9.44 27.24
C GLU A 419 2.80 -8.07 26.81
N ILE A 420 1.90 -7.06 26.79
CA ILE A 420 2.24 -5.67 26.46
C ILE A 420 2.46 -4.92 27.78
N ALA A 421 3.70 -4.61 28.11
CA ALA A 421 4.08 -3.82 29.28
C ALA A 421 4.62 -2.44 28.87
N GLY A 422 4.63 -1.47 29.79
CA GLY A 422 5.14 -0.12 29.54
C GLY A 422 6.59 -0.07 29.05
N SER A 423 7.45 -1.04 29.48
CA SER A 423 8.82 -1.19 28.99
C SER A 423 8.90 -1.52 27.50
N HIS A 424 7.93 -2.26 26.96
CA HIS A 424 7.85 -2.61 25.54
C HIS A 424 7.48 -1.39 24.67
N PHE A 425 6.71 -0.44 25.24
CA PHE A 425 6.44 0.82 24.57
C PHE A 425 7.72 1.68 24.37
N GLU A 426 8.59 1.72 25.37
CA GLU A 426 9.90 2.39 25.25
C GLU A 426 10.79 1.69 24.20
N GLN A 427 10.82 0.36 24.17
CA GLN A 427 11.55 -0.41 23.16
C GLN A 427 11.01 -0.14 21.74
N LEU A 428 9.69 -0.04 21.59
CA LEU A 428 9.07 0.37 20.33
C LEU A 428 9.55 1.78 19.93
N GLY A 429 9.57 2.72 20.87
CA GLY A 429 10.05 4.08 20.62
C GLY A 429 11.51 4.12 20.13
N TRP A 430 12.43 3.40 20.78
CA TRP A 430 13.82 3.28 20.35
C TRP A 430 13.94 2.61 18.98
N THR A 431 13.17 1.57 18.72
CA THR A 431 13.13 0.89 17.42
C THR A 431 12.69 1.86 16.32
N LEU A 432 11.67 2.68 16.57
CA LEU A 432 11.21 3.70 15.62
C LEU A 432 12.25 4.80 15.39
N ILE A 433 13.02 5.20 16.41
CA ILE A 433 14.15 6.12 16.25
C ILE A 433 15.20 5.52 15.31
N MET A 434 15.59 4.26 15.51
CA MET A 434 16.55 3.56 14.65
C MET A 434 16.08 3.47 13.20
N ILE A 435 14.81 3.09 12.98
CA ILE A 435 14.19 3.06 11.66
C ILE A 435 14.21 4.46 11.01
N SER A 436 13.94 5.51 11.78
CA SER A 436 13.95 6.90 11.30
C SER A 436 15.35 7.38 10.90
N LEU A 437 16.39 7.00 11.65
CA LEU A 437 17.78 7.32 11.31
C LEU A 437 18.21 6.68 10.00
N VAL A 438 17.82 5.41 9.77
CA VAL A 438 18.01 4.74 8.47
C VAL A 438 17.24 5.49 7.38
N GLY A 439 15.99 5.88 7.64
CA GLY A 439 15.17 6.66 6.71
C GLY A 439 15.79 8.00 6.34
N ILE A 440 16.36 8.74 7.31
CA ILE A 440 17.09 10.00 7.03
C ILE A 440 18.32 9.74 6.16
N SER A 441 19.12 8.71 6.48
CA SER A 441 20.32 8.37 5.72
C SER A 441 19.98 8.07 4.25
N VAL A 442 18.92 7.28 4.00
CA VAL A 442 18.43 6.99 2.66
C VAL A 442 17.91 8.25 1.97
N SER A 443 17.16 9.11 2.67
CA SER A 443 16.63 10.37 2.14
C SER A 443 17.72 11.38 1.78
N LEU A 444 18.76 11.49 2.58
CA LEU A 444 19.92 12.33 2.29
C LEU A 444 20.67 11.84 1.04
N TYR A 445 20.89 10.52 0.93
CA TYR A 445 21.50 9.93 -0.25
C TYR A 445 20.64 10.14 -1.50
N PHE A 446 19.32 9.94 -1.41
CA PHE A 446 18.38 10.26 -2.47
C PHE A 446 18.47 11.74 -2.90
N SER A 447 18.50 12.65 -1.93
CA SER A 447 18.58 14.10 -2.18
C SER A 447 19.87 14.48 -2.91
N SER A 448 21.03 13.91 -2.52
CA SER A 448 22.32 14.16 -3.16
C SER A 448 22.34 13.72 -4.61
N MET A 449 21.76 12.54 -4.93
CA MET A 449 21.68 12.01 -6.29
C MET A 449 20.81 12.87 -7.21
N VAL A 450 19.67 13.34 -6.71
CA VAL A 450 18.77 14.20 -7.50
C VAL A 450 19.42 15.54 -7.78
N ARG A 451 20.15 16.11 -6.80
CA ARG A 451 20.92 17.37 -6.95
C ARG A 451 22.01 17.24 -8.04
N GLY A 452 22.77 16.14 -8.02
CA GLY A 452 23.82 15.90 -9.02
C GLY A 452 23.30 15.87 -10.47
N LYS A 453 22.19 15.16 -10.72
CA LYS A 453 21.55 15.11 -12.06
C LYS A 453 21.06 16.51 -12.53
N GLN A 454 20.54 17.35 -11.63
CA GLN A 454 20.10 18.71 -11.97
C GLN A 454 21.25 19.65 -12.31
N THR A 455 22.35 19.54 -11.56
CA THR A 455 23.58 20.33 -11.82
C THR A 455 24.18 19.97 -13.16
N MET A 456 24.25 18.67 -13.50
CA MET A 456 24.72 18.21 -14.81
C MET A 456 23.82 18.69 -15.97
N LYS A 457 22.47 18.64 -15.83
CA LYS A 457 21.55 19.16 -16.85
C LYS A 457 21.73 20.67 -17.04
N LYS A 458 21.87 21.44 -15.98
CA LYS A 458 22.14 22.90 -16.06
C LYS A 458 23.48 23.19 -16.73
N ALA A 459 24.53 22.41 -16.43
CA ALA A 459 25.84 22.55 -17.06
C ALA A 459 25.84 22.16 -18.53
N ALA A 460 24.98 21.20 -18.93
CA ALA A 460 24.80 20.76 -20.34
C ALA A 460 23.85 21.66 -21.17
N GLY A 461 23.30 22.75 -20.59
CA GLY A 461 22.40 23.66 -21.29
C GLY A 461 21.06 23.07 -21.72
N ILE A 462 20.71 21.86 -21.21
CA ILE A 462 19.47 21.18 -21.54
C ILE A 462 18.40 21.65 -20.54
N LYS A 463 17.44 22.46 -21.04
CA LYS A 463 16.25 22.90 -20.28
C LYS A 463 15.25 21.78 -20.02
#